data_4ab347a71b7c0e9f170121665a1c9605
#
_entry.id   4ab347a71b7c0e9f170121665a1c9605
#
_cell.length_a   1.000
_cell.length_b   1.000
_cell.length_c   1.000
_cell.angle_alpha   90.00
_cell.angle_beta   90.00
_cell.angle_gamma   90.00
#
_symmetry.space_group_name_H-M   'P 1'
#
loop_
_entity.id
_entity.type
_entity.pdbx_description
1 polymer ?
#
loop_
_entity_poly.entity_id
_entity_poly.type
_entity_poly.pdbx_seq_one_letter_code
_entity_poly.pdbx_strand_id
1 'polypeptide(L)'
;MNPAATIMANTRGNLVPARIYEVDDSGEAKSGGVSVDCMFNPYEYTVTKVNTYEEKSRNNADVPQVEFKKAGPQMLRLKLFFDTYESGEDVSLTTNRLWKLMESKTRQESNRARKIPPPEVAFEWGVFRFVAVITRMAQKFTLFQPDGTPVRAEVDVVFTQHKDLNDYPRQNPTSGAESSERIWRVVAGERLDTIAYAVYGDATRWPEIAAHNGLRDPLSLRPGSRLKIPM
;
A
#
# COMPACT_ATOMS: atom_id res chain seq x y z
N MET A 1 20.24 -11.98 15.24
CA MET A 1 19.36 -12.81 14.37
C MET A 1 18.30 -13.43 15.26
N ASN A 2 17.04 -13.21 14.97
CA ASN A 2 15.95 -13.68 15.82
C ASN A 2 15.53 -15.09 15.36
N PRO A 3 15.70 -16.14 16.17
CA PRO A 3 15.43 -17.53 15.77
C PRO A 3 13.96 -17.78 15.38
N ALA A 4 13.02 -16.97 15.86
CA ALA A 4 11.61 -17.07 15.49
C ALA A 4 11.31 -16.73 14.01
N ALA A 5 12.12 -15.86 13.39
CA ALA A 5 11.95 -15.51 11.97
C ALA A 5 12.36 -16.64 11.02
N THR A 6 13.28 -17.50 11.45
CA THR A 6 13.80 -18.61 10.62
C THR A 6 12.83 -19.78 10.54
N ILE A 7 12.05 -20.03 11.60
CA ILE A 7 11.09 -21.16 11.63
C ILE A 7 9.85 -20.87 10.78
N MET A 8 9.41 -19.62 10.70
CA MET A 8 8.24 -19.23 9.90
C MET A 8 8.49 -19.25 8.38
N ALA A 9 9.73 -19.12 7.93
CA ALA A 9 10.06 -19.13 6.50
C ALA A 9 9.90 -20.54 5.87
N ASN A 10 9.98 -21.60 6.64
CA ASN A 10 9.96 -22.97 6.12
C ASN A 10 8.57 -23.60 5.95
N THR A 11 7.54 -23.03 6.58
CA THR A 11 6.17 -23.59 6.51
C THR A 11 5.29 -22.97 5.43
N ARG A 12 5.72 -21.87 4.79
CA ARG A 12 4.88 -21.11 3.84
C ARG A 12 5.26 -21.27 2.37
N GLY A 13 6.21 -22.11 2.05
CA GLY A 13 6.76 -22.16 0.69
C GLY A 13 7.36 -20.79 0.31
N ASN A 14 7.37 -20.43 -0.97
CA ASN A 14 7.89 -19.14 -1.47
C ASN A 14 6.90 -17.96 -1.36
N LEU A 15 5.85 -18.07 -0.53
CA LEU A 15 4.86 -17.00 -0.36
C LEU A 15 5.40 -15.88 0.54
N VAL A 16 5.36 -14.65 0.04
CA VAL A 16 5.70 -13.45 0.82
C VAL A 16 4.66 -13.31 1.94
N PRO A 17 5.07 -13.22 3.22
CA PRO A 17 4.13 -13.02 4.33
C PRO A 17 3.52 -11.62 4.28
N ALA A 18 2.23 -11.53 4.56
CA ALA A 18 1.57 -10.26 4.81
C ALA A 18 1.97 -9.73 6.20
N ARG A 19 2.09 -8.42 6.34
CA ARG A 19 2.45 -7.76 7.60
C ARG A 19 1.67 -6.49 7.83
N ILE A 20 1.48 -6.15 9.12
CA ILE A 20 0.91 -4.89 9.57
C ILE A 20 1.93 -4.23 10.49
N TYR A 21 2.28 -2.99 10.22
CA TYR A 21 3.30 -2.28 10.99
C TYR A 21 2.98 -0.80 11.14
N GLU A 22 3.46 -0.21 12.25
CA GLU A 22 3.36 1.22 12.52
C GLU A 22 4.23 1.98 11.54
N VAL A 23 3.69 3.07 10.96
CA VAL A 23 4.44 3.96 10.07
C VAL A 23 4.72 5.30 10.74
N ASP A 24 5.74 5.97 10.26
CA ASP A 24 6.09 7.34 10.63
C ASP A 24 5.34 8.36 9.76
N ASP A 25 5.61 9.65 9.99
CA ASP A 25 4.97 10.75 9.26
C ASP A 25 5.31 10.76 7.76
N SER A 26 6.38 10.07 7.36
CA SER A 26 6.77 9.87 5.97
C SER A 26 6.06 8.68 5.32
N GLY A 27 5.32 7.90 6.11
CA GLY A 27 4.65 6.68 5.67
C GLY A 27 5.56 5.46 5.65
N GLU A 28 6.82 5.54 6.10
CA GLU A 28 7.74 4.41 6.19
C GLU A 28 7.61 3.66 7.52
N ALA A 29 8.19 2.46 7.56
CA ALA A 29 8.19 1.66 8.77
C ALA A 29 8.88 2.41 9.91
N LYS A 30 8.15 2.68 10.98
CA LYS A 30 8.65 3.41 12.14
C LYS A 30 9.68 2.58 12.89
N SER A 31 10.86 3.17 13.12
CA SER A 31 11.91 2.53 13.91
C SER A 31 11.43 2.26 15.34
N GLY A 32 11.50 0.99 15.78
CA GLY A 32 10.99 0.57 17.08
C GLY A 32 9.46 0.56 17.21
N GLY A 33 8.73 0.78 16.09
CA GLY A 33 7.27 0.66 16.03
C GLY A 33 6.79 -0.78 16.16
N VAL A 34 5.49 -0.93 16.42
CA VAL A 34 4.86 -2.25 16.47
C VAL A 34 4.76 -2.81 15.05
N SER A 35 5.20 -4.06 14.87
CA SER A 35 5.03 -4.82 13.63
C SER A 35 4.46 -6.19 13.93
N VAL A 36 3.49 -6.63 13.16
CA VAL A 36 2.85 -7.95 13.28
C VAL A 36 2.89 -8.64 11.92
N ASP A 37 3.63 -9.73 11.87
CA ASP A 37 3.59 -10.61 10.69
C ASP A 37 2.36 -11.50 10.78
N CYS A 38 1.61 -11.60 9.67
CA CYS A 38 0.46 -12.48 9.60
C CYS A 38 0.95 -13.92 9.61
N MET A 39 0.46 -14.74 10.53
CA MET A 39 0.82 -16.17 10.59
C MET A 39 0.41 -16.89 9.31
N PHE A 40 -0.78 -16.54 8.79
CA PHE A 40 -1.28 -16.96 7.49
C PHE A 40 -1.63 -15.73 6.68
N ASN A 41 -1.32 -15.76 5.39
CA ASN A 41 -1.73 -14.70 4.49
C ASN A 41 -3.27 -14.65 4.44
N PRO A 42 -3.86 -13.44 4.36
CA PRO A 42 -5.31 -13.35 4.24
C PRO A 42 -5.79 -14.07 2.98
N TYR A 43 -6.92 -14.73 3.08
CA TYR A 43 -7.53 -15.45 1.96
C TYR A 43 -7.96 -14.48 0.85
N GLU A 44 -8.50 -13.35 1.29
CA GLU A 44 -8.97 -12.27 0.45
C GLU A 44 -8.84 -10.94 1.19
N TYR A 45 -8.82 -9.86 0.45
CA TYR A 45 -9.01 -8.53 0.97
C TYR A 45 -9.92 -7.72 0.05
N THR A 46 -10.70 -6.81 0.62
CA THR A 46 -11.61 -5.97 -0.12
C THR A 46 -11.25 -4.51 0.09
N VAL A 47 -11.04 -3.78 -1.01
CA VAL A 47 -10.85 -2.33 -0.99
C VAL A 47 -12.13 -1.67 -1.48
N THR A 48 -12.69 -0.77 -0.69
CA THR A 48 -13.90 -0.02 -1.02
C THR A 48 -13.64 1.48 -0.95
N LYS A 49 -14.30 2.24 -1.82
CA LYS A 49 -14.36 3.70 -1.76
C LYS A 49 -15.77 4.14 -2.07
N VAL A 50 -16.31 5.03 -1.25
CA VAL A 50 -17.68 5.56 -1.44
C VAL A 50 -17.59 7.07 -1.61
N ASN A 51 -18.09 7.57 -2.74
CA ASN A 51 -18.25 8.99 -2.97
C ASN A 51 -19.71 9.39 -2.71
N THR A 52 -19.91 10.59 -2.18
CA THR A 52 -21.24 11.15 -1.95
C THR A 52 -21.63 12.04 -3.11
N TYR A 53 -22.82 11.78 -3.65
CA TYR A 53 -23.47 12.58 -4.68
C TYR A 53 -24.79 13.12 -4.16
N GLU A 54 -25.22 14.24 -4.68
CA GLU A 54 -26.52 14.84 -4.42
C GLU A 54 -27.36 14.84 -5.69
N GLU A 55 -28.60 14.42 -5.58
CA GLU A 55 -29.55 14.46 -6.67
C GLU A 55 -30.23 15.83 -6.73
N LYS A 56 -30.13 16.52 -7.86
CA LYS A 56 -30.86 17.76 -8.13
C LYS A 56 -32.01 17.46 -9.09
N SER A 57 -33.22 17.77 -8.62
CA SER A 57 -34.39 17.69 -9.46
C SER A 57 -34.30 18.68 -10.63
N ARG A 58 -34.56 18.21 -11.84
CA ARG A 58 -34.58 19.03 -13.04
C ARG A 58 -35.98 19.07 -13.55
N ASN A 59 -36.53 20.28 -13.70
CA ASN A 59 -37.87 20.44 -14.25
C ASN A 59 -37.92 19.83 -15.68
N ASN A 60 -38.91 18.96 -15.92
CA ASN A 60 -39.15 18.24 -17.18
C ASN A 60 -38.09 17.18 -17.59
N ALA A 61 -37.39 16.55 -16.64
CA ALA A 61 -36.52 15.41 -16.94
C ALA A 61 -36.90 14.24 -16.05
N ASP A 62 -37.02 13.05 -16.64
CA ASP A 62 -37.33 11.80 -15.91
C ASP A 62 -36.13 11.31 -15.04
N VAL A 63 -34.92 11.82 -15.33
CA VAL A 63 -33.70 11.44 -14.60
C VAL A 63 -33.12 12.66 -13.87
N PRO A 64 -32.96 12.60 -12.55
CA PRO A 64 -32.36 13.69 -11.78
C PRO A 64 -30.88 13.87 -12.18
N GLN A 65 -30.40 15.10 -12.10
CA GLN A 65 -28.98 15.41 -12.27
C GLN A 65 -28.23 15.04 -11.01
N VAL A 66 -27.17 14.26 -11.14
CA VAL A 66 -26.31 13.84 -10.03
C VAL A 66 -25.08 14.76 -9.94
N GLU A 67 -24.94 15.47 -8.85
CA GLU A 67 -23.80 16.36 -8.57
C GLU A 67 -22.85 15.72 -7.54
N PHE A 68 -21.54 15.72 -7.82
CA PHE A 68 -20.53 15.24 -6.88
C PHE A 68 -20.43 16.18 -5.68
N LYS A 69 -20.55 15.64 -4.47
CA LYS A 69 -20.42 16.40 -3.21
C LYS A 69 -19.10 16.18 -2.53
N LYS A 70 -18.72 14.91 -2.32
CA LYS A 70 -17.59 14.59 -1.46
C LYS A 70 -16.97 13.25 -1.85
N ALA A 71 -15.63 13.22 -1.93
CA ALA A 71 -14.88 11.97 -1.97
C ALA A 71 -14.81 11.36 -0.57
N GLY A 72 -15.10 10.07 -0.47
CA GLY A 72 -14.89 9.31 0.77
C GLY A 72 -13.50 8.69 0.82
N PRO A 73 -13.06 8.25 2.00
CA PRO A 73 -11.81 7.53 2.17
C PRO A 73 -11.89 6.15 1.53
N GLN A 74 -10.73 5.61 1.17
CA GLN A 74 -10.63 4.18 0.88
C GLN A 74 -10.66 3.39 2.19
N MET A 75 -11.30 2.24 2.16
CA MET A 75 -11.35 1.30 3.27
C MET A 75 -10.86 -0.06 2.78
N LEU A 76 -9.94 -0.65 3.53
CA LEU A 76 -9.48 -2.02 3.33
C LEU A 76 -10.06 -2.89 4.43
N ARG A 77 -10.69 -4.01 4.03
CA ARG A 77 -11.19 -5.04 4.94
C ARG A 77 -10.50 -6.36 4.64
N LEU A 78 -10.08 -7.03 5.69
CA LEU A 78 -9.49 -8.35 5.58
C LEU A 78 -9.70 -9.14 6.87
N LYS A 79 -9.61 -10.46 6.77
CA LYS A 79 -9.63 -11.38 7.88
C LYS A 79 -8.26 -12.01 8.04
N LEU A 80 -7.72 -11.97 9.25
CA LEU A 80 -6.47 -12.60 9.63
C LEU A 80 -6.75 -13.86 10.44
N PHE A 81 -5.91 -14.86 10.26
CA PHE A 81 -5.98 -16.10 10.98
C PHE A 81 -4.68 -16.34 11.75
N PHE A 82 -4.81 -16.70 13.02
CA PHE A 82 -3.69 -17.00 13.91
C PHE A 82 -3.92 -18.36 14.55
N ASP A 83 -2.90 -19.20 14.54
CA ASP A 83 -2.95 -20.54 15.11
C ASP A 83 -1.60 -20.87 15.77
N THR A 84 -1.66 -21.10 17.07
CA THR A 84 -0.51 -21.48 17.91
C THR A 84 -0.68 -22.88 18.50
N TYR A 85 -1.60 -23.68 17.93
CA TYR A 85 -1.93 -25.01 18.45
C TYR A 85 -0.70 -25.92 18.58
N GLU A 86 0.18 -25.89 17.59
CA GLU A 86 1.39 -26.74 17.60
C GLU A 86 2.41 -26.32 18.67
N SER A 87 2.53 -25.01 18.94
CA SER A 87 3.43 -24.51 19.99
C SER A 87 2.81 -24.52 21.38
N GLY A 88 1.48 -24.58 21.48
CA GLY A 88 0.73 -24.48 22.71
C GLY A 88 0.78 -23.10 23.37
N GLU A 89 1.30 -22.08 22.67
CA GLU A 89 1.36 -20.73 23.19
C GLU A 89 0.00 -20.02 23.11
N ASP A 90 -0.24 -19.10 24.04
CA ASP A 90 -1.44 -18.25 24.01
C ASP A 90 -1.42 -17.34 22.78
N VAL A 91 -2.36 -17.55 21.85
CA VAL A 91 -2.51 -16.77 20.63
C VAL A 91 -2.80 -15.30 20.90
N SER A 92 -3.34 -14.98 22.08
CA SER A 92 -3.62 -13.60 22.47
C SER A 92 -2.37 -12.74 22.59
N LEU A 93 -1.20 -13.33 22.89
CA LEU A 93 0.06 -12.62 22.92
C LEU A 93 0.42 -12.00 21.57
N THR A 94 0.12 -12.68 20.48
CA THR A 94 0.33 -12.18 19.12
C THR A 94 -0.76 -11.17 18.76
N THR A 95 -2.03 -11.48 18.99
CA THR A 95 -3.14 -10.61 18.61
C THR A 95 -3.22 -9.33 19.45
N ASN A 96 -2.76 -9.34 20.70
CA ASN A 96 -2.63 -8.13 21.52
C ASN A 96 -1.70 -7.08 20.91
N ARG A 97 -0.76 -7.47 20.07
CA ARG A 97 0.09 -6.52 19.33
C ARG A 97 -0.73 -5.73 18.31
N LEU A 98 -1.77 -6.33 17.71
CA LEU A 98 -2.70 -5.61 16.82
C LEU A 98 -3.54 -4.61 17.62
N TRP A 99 -4.02 -4.98 18.83
CA TRP A 99 -4.77 -4.07 19.70
C TRP A 99 -3.96 -2.83 20.04
N LYS A 100 -2.66 -2.95 20.29
CA LYS A 100 -1.76 -1.81 20.53
C LYS A 100 -1.71 -0.81 19.39
N LEU A 101 -1.98 -1.25 18.14
CA LEU A 101 -2.06 -0.36 16.97
C LEU A 101 -3.38 0.44 16.93
N MET A 102 -4.35 0.13 17.80
CA MET A 102 -5.60 0.89 17.95
C MET A 102 -5.61 1.76 19.22
N GLU A 103 -4.62 1.66 20.08
CA GLU A 103 -4.60 2.37 21.35
C GLU A 103 -4.18 3.83 21.17
N SER A 104 -4.99 4.73 21.74
CA SER A 104 -4.57 6.12 21.93
C SER A 104 -3.61 6.23 23.11
N LYS A 105 -2.53 6.97 22.95
CA LYS A 105 -1.59 7.24 24.04
C LYS A 105 -1.94 8.56 24.73
N THR A 106 -1.73 8.65 26.04
CA THR A 106 -1.85 9.91 26.77
C THR A 106 -0.44 10.41 27.10
N ARG A 107 -0.09 11.59 26.59
CA ARG A 107 1.14 12.27 26.95
C ARG A 107 0.84 13.34 27.98
N GLN A 108 1.53 13.29 29.11
CA GLN A 108 1.50 14.33 30.12
C GLN A 108 2.49 15.43 29.71
N GLU A 109 2.00 16.58 29.32
CA GLU A 109 2.81 17.79 29.10
C GLU A 109 2.43 18.83 30.17
N SER A 110 3.36 19.14 31.09
CA SER A 110 3.27 20.16 32.13
C SER A 110 1.85 20.66 32.42
N ASN A 111 1.09 19.93 33.24
CA ASN A 111 -0.28 20.21 33.69
C ASN A 111 -1.44 20.02 32.67
N ARG A 112 -1.19 19.49 31.45
CA ARG A 112 -2.26 19.14 30.52
C ARG A 112 -2.03 17.74 29.96
N ALA A 113 -3.03 16.86 30.10
CA ALA A 113 -3.02 15.56 29.46
C ALA A 113 -3.49 15.72 27.99
N ARG A 114 -2.61 15.44 27.02
CA ARG A 114 -2.95 15.43 25.59
C ARG A 114 -3.13 13.98 25.13
N LYS A 115 -4.28 13.67 24.54
CA LYS A 115 -4.49 12.39 23.87
C LYS A 115 -3.76 12.40 22.53
N ILE A 116 -2.90 11.42 22.32
CA ILE A 116 -2.25 11.14 21.05
C ILE A 116 -3.12 10.11 20.34
N PRO A 117 -3.57 10.35 19.10
CA PRO A 117 -4.38 9.39 18.36
C PRO A 117 -3.64 8.06 18.16
N PRO A 118 -4.36 6.96 17.86
CA PRO A 118 -3.75 5.72 17.43
C PRO A 118 -2.78 5.96 16.27
N PRO A 119 -1.71 5.15 16.17
CA PRO A 119 -0.73 5.31 15.11
C PRO A 119 -1.31 5.01 13.73
N GLU A 120 -0.74 5.62 12.70
CA GLU A 120 -0.91 5.16 11.34
C GLU A 120 -0.17 3.85 11.13
N VAL A 121 -0.75 2.97 10.34
CA VAL A 121 -0.21 1.64 10.05
C VAL A 121 -0.20 1.38 8.55
N ALA A 122 0.72 0.54 8.10
CA ALA A 122 0.68 -0.03 6.76
C ALA A 122 0.31 -1.51 6.84
N PHE A 123 -0.64 -1.92 6.02
CA PHE A 123 -0.79 -3.32 5.62
C PHE A 123 0.00 -3.55 4.33
N GLU A 124 0.89 -4.52 4.32
CA GLU A 124 1.75 -4.83 3.18
C GLU A 124 1.72 -6.33 2.88
N TRP A 125 1.50 -6.64 1.61
CA TRP A 125 1.55 -8.01 1.11
C TRP A 125 2.09 -8.03 -0.32
N GLY A 126 3.32 -8.45 -0.48
CA GLY A 126 4.03 -8.37 -1.75
C GLY A 126 4.16 -6.93 -2.23
N VAL A 127 3.58 -6.64 -3.39
CA VAL A 127 3.58 -5.29 -3.99
C VAL A 127 2.42 -4.41 -3.48
N PHE A 128 1.44 -5.02 -2.81
CA PHE A 128 0.31 -4.28 -2.28
C PHE A 128 0.67 -3.67 -0.94
N ARG A 129 0.50 -2.34 -0.83
CA ARG A 129 0.71 -1.58 0.39
C ARG A 129 -0.43 -0.60 0.59
N PHE A 130 -1.00 -0.60 1.79
CA PHE A 130 -2.11 0.26 2.15
C PHE A 130 -1.84 0.95 3.48
N VAL A 131 -1.64 2.27 3.46
CA VAL A 131 -1.38 3.10 4.64
C VAL A 131 -2.69 3.69 5.13
N ALA A 132 -2.99 3.50 6.41
CA ALA A 132 -4.28 3.85 6.99
C ALA A 132 -4.24 3.86 8.53
N VAL A 133 -5.36 4.14 9.15
CA VAL A 133 -5.61 3.84 10.57
C VAL A 133 -6.55 2.64 10.70
N ILE A 134 -6.38 1.83 11.73
CA ILE A 134 -7.31 0.74 12.04
C ILE A 134 -8.54 1.38 12.73
N THR A 135 -9.69 1.30 12.07
CA THR A 135 -10.93 1.90 12.61
C THR A 135 -11.83 0.88 13.28
N ARG A 136 -11.70 -0.38 12.92
CA ARG A 136 -12.47 -1.47 13.53
C ARG A 136 -11.64 -2.75 13.55
N MET A 137 -11.73 -3.46 14.65
CA MET A 137 -11.17 -4.79 14.79
C MET A 137 -12.13 -5.63 15.61
N ALA A 138 -12.39 -6.87 15.18
CA ALA A 138 -13.16 -7.85 15.92
C ALA A 138 -12.34 -9.14 15.98
N GLN A 139 -12.19 -9.69 17.16
CA GLN A 139 -11.43 -10.90 17.41
C GLN A 139 -12.36 -12.00 17.93
N LYS A 140 -12.21 -13.19 17.34
CA LYS A 140 -12.96 -14.39 17.76
C LYS A 140 -11.97 -15.51 18.03
N PHE A 141 -11.97 -16.01 19.25
CA PHE A 141 -11.22 -17.21 19.60
C PHE A 141 -12.03 -18.45 19.27
N THR A 142 -11.43 -19.42 18.61
CA THR A 142 -12.14 -20.58 18.04
C THR A 142 -11.61 -21.92 18.52
N LEU A 143 -10.43 -21.95 19.16
CA LEU A 143 -9.85 -23.15 19.73
C LEU A 143 -9.15 -22.82 21.05
N PHE A 144 -9.32 -23.71 22.05
CA PHE A 144 -8.77 -23.55 23.38
C PHE A 144 -8.09 -24.84 23.81
N GLN A 145 -7.07 -24.73 24.65
CA GLN A 145 -6.51 -25.84 25.39
C GLN A 145 -7.46 -26.27 26.54
N PRO A 146 -7.24 -27.45 27.13
CA PRO A 146 -8.07 -27.92 28.30
C PRO A 146 -8.04 -26.98 29.50
N ASP A 147 -6.99 -26.18 29.65
CA ASP A 147 -6.83 -25.16 30.71
C ASP A 147 -7.54 -23.83 30.41
N GLY A 148 -8.13 -23.71 29.19
CA GLY A 148 -8.81 -22.49 28.73
C GLY A 148 -7.90 -21.52 27.96
N THR A 149 -6.61 -21.84 27.75
CA THR A 149 -5.70 -21.02 26.98
C THR A 149 -6.13 -20.99 25.50
N PRO A 150 -6.40 -19.82 24.89
CA PRO A 150 -6.79 -19.74 23.50
C PRO A 150 -5.55 -19.98 22.59
N VAL A 151 -5.71 -20.88 21.63
CA VAL A 151 -4.62 -21.23 20.67
C VAL A 151 -4.98 -20.93 19.23
N ARG A 152 -6.22 -20.47 18.95
CA ARG A 152 -6.63 -20.06 17.61
C ARG A 152 -7.53 -18.85 17.67
N ALA A 153 -7.27 -17.89 16.78
CA ALA A 153 -8.06 -16.68 16.67
C ALA A 153 -8.27 -16.27 15.19
N GLU A 154 -9.48 -15.80 14.91
CA GLU A 154 -9.82 -15.05 13.71
C GLU A 154 -9.94 -13.58 14.06
N VAL A 155 -9.34 -12.70 13.27
CA VAL A 155 -9.35 -11.26 13.50
C VAL A 155 -9.83 -10.56 12.24
N ASP A 156 -11.03 -9.96 12.30
CA ASP A 156 -11.55 -9.09 11.25
C ASP A 156 -11.01 -7.67 11.46
N VAL A 157 -10.34 -7.12 10.46
CA VAL A 157 -9.71 -5.80 10.55
C VAL A 157 -10.25 -4.89 9.45
N VAL A 158 -10.59 -3.66 9.83
CA VAL A 158 -10.97 -2.59 8.89
C VAL A 158 -9.99 -1.45 9.04
N PHE A 159 -9.31 -1.15 7.96
CA PHE A 159 -8.43 0.00 7.81
C PHE A 159 -9.16 1.11 7.06
N THR A 160 -8.99 2.34 7.49
CA THR A 160 -9.56 3.51 6.81
C THR A 160 -8.43 4.47 6.47
N GLN A 161 -8.35 4.85 5.20
CA GLN A 161 -7.40 5.84 4.74
C GLN A 161 -7.57 7.15 5.54
N HIS A 162 -6.47 7.65 6.09
CA HIS A 162 -6.46 8.83 6.95
C HIS A 162 -5.93 10.06 6.23
N LYS A 163 -4.93 9.88 5.37
CA LYS A 163 -4.31 10.94 4.56
C LYS A 163 -4.46 10.62 3.07
N ASP A 164 -4.44 11.64 2.24
CA ASP A 164 -4.29 11.42 0.81
C ASP A 164 -2.90 10.82 0.50
N LEU A 165 -2.83 9.96 -0.50
CA LEU A 165 -1.55 9.37 -0.93
C LEU A 165 -0.53 10.47 -1.33
N ASN A 166 -1.02 11.64 -1.73
CA ASN A 166 -0.20 12.80 -2.07
C ASN A 166 0.35 13.55 -0.84
N ASP A 167 -0.21 13.30 0.35
CA ASP A 167 0.23 13.94 1.61
C ASP A 167 1.47 13.27 2.20
N TYR A 168 1.84 12.07 1.70
CA TYR A 168 3.10 11.44 2.06
C TYR A 168 4.24 11.99 1.20
N PRO A 169 5.39 12.34 1.78
CA PRO A 169 6.56 12.71 1.00
C PRO A 169 6.89 11.60 0.01
N ARG A 170 7.11 11.98 -1.23
CA ARG A 170 7.46 11.04 -2.30
C ARG A 170 8.82 10.41 -1.97
N GLN A 171 8.83 9.14 -1.62
CA GLN A 171 10.02 8.47 -1.08
C GLN A 171 10.92 7.86 -2.11
N ASN A 172 10.47 7.79 -3.36
CA ASN A 172 11.28 7.27 -4.44
C ASN A 172 11.57 8.41 -5.42
N PRO A 173 12.85 8.79 -5.65
CA PRO A 173 13.20 9.75 -6.70
C PRO A 173 12.67 9.35 -8.09
N THR A 174 12.35 8.06 -8.27
CA THR A 174 11.69 7.49 -9.46
C THR A 174 10.18 7.60 -9.45
N SER A 175 9.52 7.83 -8.30
CA SER A 175 8.07 8.02 -8.19
C SER A 175 7.64 9.48 -8.31
N GLY A 176 8.59 10.39 -8.46
CA GLY A 176 8.42 11.84 -8.54
C GLY A 176 8.45 12.42 -9.94
N ALA A 177 8.42 11.61 -10.97
CA ALA A 177 8.28 12.11 -12.32
C ALA A 177 6.83 12.51 -12.58
N GLU A 178 6.54 13.78 -12.39
CA GLU A 178 5.74 14.50 -13.38
C GLU A 178 6.52 14.41 -14.69
N SER A 179 6.06 13.63 -15.55
CA SER A 179 6.49 13.03 -16.80
C SER A 179 6.96 11.60 -16.57
N SER A 180 6.12 10.64 -16.88
CA SER A 180 6.49 9.26 -17.08
C SER A 180 7.43 9.20 -18.31
N GLU A 181 8.68 9.61 -18.10
CA GLU A 181 9.73 9.43 -19.10
C GLU A 181 9.88 7.92 -19.31
N ARG A 182 9.32 7.40 -20.38
CA ARG A 182 9.63 6.04 -20.81
C ARG A 182 11.09 5.97 -21.22
N ILE A 183 11.82 5.05 -20.60
CA ILE A 183 13.21 4.79 -21.02
C ILE A 183 13.18 3.71 -22.09
N TRP A 184 13.65 4.05 -23.28
CA TRP A 184 13.86 3.11 -24.39
C TRP A 184 15.32 2.67 -24.43
N ARG A 185 15.58 1.38 -24.52
CA ARG A 185 16.93 0.85 -24.70
C ARG A 185 17.15 0.56 -26.17
N VAL A 186 18.09 1.29 -26.78
CA VAL A 186 18.40 1.15 -28.20
C VAL A 186 18.98 -0.23 -28.49
N VAL A 187 18.41 -0.92 -29.46
CA VAL A 187 18.92 -2.19 -29.99
C VAL A 187 19.76 -1.93 -31.25
N ALA A 188 20.64 -2.86 -31.58
CA ALA A 188 21.49 -2.70 -32.79
C ALA A 188 20.63 -2.61 -34.05
N GLY A 189 20.83 -1.57 -34.84
CA GLY A 189 20.08 -1.31 -36.08
C GLY A 189 18.81 -0.47 -35.92
N GLU A 190 18.44 -0.09 -34.71
CA GLU A 190 17.30 0.81 -34.48
C GLU A 190 17.64 2.26 -34.89
N ARG A 191 16.62 2.95 -35.38
CA ARG A 191 16.65 4.37 -35.77
C ARG A 191 15.63 5.14 -34.93
N LEU A 192 15.86 6.45 -34.76
CA LEU A 192 14.92 7.30 -33.99
C LEU A 192 13.52 7.35 -34.59
N ASP A 193 13.37 7.29 -35.90
CA ASP A 193 12.09 7.27 -36.60
C ASP A 193 11.30 5.96 -36.29
N THR A 194 11.99 4.82 -36.27
CA THR A 194 11.37 3.54 -35.90
C THR A 194 10.97 3.49 -34.44
N ILE A 195 11.79 4.07 -33.55
CA ILE A 195 11.47 4.21 -32.13
C ILE A 195 10.27 5.14 -31.94
N ALA A 196 10.22 6.29 -32.62
CA ALA A 196 9.11 7.23 -32.58
C ALA A 196 7.80 6.57 -33.05
N TYR A 197 7.86 5.80 -34.12
CA TYR A 197 6.71 5.04 -34.60
C TYR A 197 6.23 4.00 -33.57
N ALA A 198 7.14 3.27 -32.95
CA ALA A 198 6.82 2.26 -31.94
C ALA A 198 6.18 2.85 -30.68
N VAL A 199 6.55 4.09 -30.31
CA VAL A 199 6.07 4.73 -29.08
C VAL A 199 4.85 5.61 -29.29
N TYR A 200 4.85 6.39 -30.36
CA TYR A 200 3.80 7.40 -30.64
C TYR A 200 2.83 6.99 -31.76
N GLY A 201 3.16 5.92 -32.50
CA GLY A 201 2.44 5.57 -33.72
C GLY A 201 2.74 6.49 -34.91
N ASP A 202 3.71 7.42 -34.76
CA ASP A 202 4.08 8.42 -35.74
C ASP A 202 5.61 8.59 -35.82
N ALA A 203 6.20 8.16 -36.94
CA ALA A 203 7.62 8.23 -37.18
C ALA A 203 8.17 9.68 -37.29
N THR A 204 7.29 10.64 -37.66
CA THR A 204 7.70 12.04 -37.85
C THR A 204 8.01 12.75 -36.53
N ARG A 205 7.63 12.21 -35.40
CA ARG A 205 7.91 12.75 -34.07
C ARG A 205 9.30 12.43 -33.53
N TRP A 206 10.18 11.78 -34.29
CA TRP A 206 11.53 11.51 -33.86
C TRP A 206 12.34 12.75 -33.40
N PRO A 207 12.11 13.99 -33.93
CA PRO A 207 12.83 15.17 -33.44
C PRO A 207 12.55 15.49 -31.97
N GLU A 208 11.37 15.15 -31.45
CA GLU A 208 11.01 15.33 -30.03
C GLU A 208 11.92 14.47 -29.14
N ILE A 209 12.13 13.21 -29.53
CA ILE A 209 13.03 12.28 -28.83
C ILE A 209 14.47 12.79 -28.91
N ALA A 210 14.91 13.25 -30.07
CA ALA A 210 16.28 13.78 -30.29
C ALA A 210 16.54 15.00 -29.40
N ALA A 211 15.63 15.98 -29.41
CA ALA A 211 15.74 17.20 -28.64
C ALA A 211 15.75 16.92 -27.13
N HIS A 212 14.85 16.02 -26.67
CA HIS A 212 14.74 15.67 -25.26
C HIS A 212 15.98 14.95 -24.71
N ASN A 213 16.69 14.21 -25.56
CA ASN A 213 17.92 13.50 -25.21
C ASN A 213 19.22 14.27 -25.59
N GLY A 214 19.12 15.49 -26.12
CA GLY A 214 20.27 16.29 -26.51
C GLY A 214 21.10 15.65 -27.61
N LEU A 215 20.50 14.86 -28.50
CA LEU A 215 21.19 14.17 -29.59
C LEU A 215 21.48 15.17 -30.70
N ARG A 216 22.78 15.43 -30.96
CA ARG A 216 23.21 16.30 -32.03
C ARG A 216 23.16 15.63 -33.43
N ASP A 217 23.32 14.31 -33.43
CA ASP A 217 23.22 13.50 -34.64
C ASP A 217 22.21 12.35 -34.43
N PRO A 218 21.02 12.44 -35.04
CA PRO A 218 19.96 11.44 -34.90
C PRO A 218 20.28 10.09 -35.57
N LEU A 219 21.32 10.06 -36.43
CA LEU A 219 21.74 8.84 -37.12
C LEU A 219 22.77 8.02 -36.31
N SER A 220 23.36 8.62 -35.27
CA SER A 220 24.44 7.99 -34.49
C SER A 220 23.93 7.36 -33.16
N LEU A 221 22.86 6.58 -33.22
CA LEU A 221 22.40 5.85 -32.05
C LEU A 221 23.36 4.71 -31.69
N ARG A 222 23.81 4.68 -30.44
CA ARG A 222 24.67 3.59 -29.95
C ARG A 222 23.81 2.46 -29.38
N PRO A 223 23.95 1.20 -29.85
CA PRO A 223 23.29 0.08 -29.26
C PRO A 223 23.56 -0.01 -27.74
N GLY A 224 22.53 -0.28 -26.95
CA GLY A 224 22.60 -0.32 -25.48
C GLY A 224 22.43 1.04 -24.79
N SER A 225 22.43 2.18 -25.50
CA SER A 225 22.14 3.49 -24.92
C SER A 225 20.66 3.57 -24.47
N ARG A 226 20.40 4.43 -23.47
CA ARG A 226 19.06 4.68 -22.94
C ARG A 226 18.59 6.03 -23.46
N LEU A 227 17.43 6.03 -24.11
CA LEU A 227 16.75 7.23 -24.55
C LEU A 227 15.56 7.50 -23.63
N LYS A 228 15.41 8.74 -23.21
CA LYS A 228 14.24 9.23 -22.51
C LYS A 228 13.20 9.63 -23.55
N ILE A 229 12.02 9.04 -23.46
CA ILE A 229 10.92 9.29 -24.37
C ILE A 229 9.95 10.28 -23.72
N PRO A 230 9.83 11.53 -24.25
CA PRO A 230 8.81 12.46 -23.76
C PRO A 230 7.41 11.94 -24.08
N MET A 231 6.46 12.23 -23.19
CA MET A 231 5.03 11.91 -23.39
C MET A 231 4.29 13.10 -23.95
#